data_14c5469bd35dcb501f3cc32527203bde
#
_entry.id   14c5469bd35dcb501f3cc32527203bde
#
_cell.length_a   1.000
_cell.length_b   1.000
_cell.length_c   1.000
_cell.angle_alpha   90.00
_cell.angle_beta   90.00
_cell.angle_gamma   90.00
#
_symmetry.space_group_name_H-M   'P 1'
#
loop_
_entity.id
_entity.type
_entity.pdbx_description
1 polymer ?
#
loop_
_entity_poly.entity_id
_entity_poly.type
_entity_poly.pdbx_seq_one_letter_code
_entity_poly.pdbx_strand_id
1 'polypeptide(L)'
;MGVLVGMTGALIMSGVIVVIVLAVLCASIFIVPQQQAYIIERFGKYNKVQFAGIHAKIPFVDRISTKTNMRVSQLNVQLETKTLDNVFVTVVASTQFRVNPENVATAYYELRDPAGQLRSYMEDALRSAIPALSLDDAFARKDDVAFDVQKTVGAEMARFGFTVVKTLITAIDPSPQVKSAMDSINAAQREKEATRQRAEAQRIQKIGRA
;
A
#
# COMPACT_ATOMS: atom_id res chain seq x y z
N MET A 1 35.43 -14.03 -65.43
CA MET A 1 35.65 -14.49 -64.01
C MET A 1 35.32 -13.41 -62.98
N GLY A 2 35.67 -12.14 -63.21
CA GLY A 2 35.40 -11.03 -62.24
C GLY A 2 33.93 -10.69 -61.98
N VAL A 3 33.03 -10.85 -62.99
CA VAL A 3 31.59 -10.52 -62.86
C VAL A 3 30.86 -11.54 -61.95
N LEU A 4 31.24 -12.83 -62.01
CA LEU A 4 30.67 -13.89 -61.15
C LEU A 4 31.05 -13.69 -59.70
N VAL A 5 32.32 -13.30 -59.43
CA VAL A 5 32.80 -13.02 -58.04
C VAL A 5 32.14 -11.78 -57.48
N GLY A 6 31.86 -10.72 -58.31
CA GLY A 6 31.07 -9.56 -57.90
C GLY A 6 29.63 -9.84 -57.56
N MET A 7 28.94 -10.71 -58.35
CA MET A 7 27.57 -11.13 -58.07
C MET A 7 27.43 -11.98 -56.83
N THR A 8 28.35 -12.91 -56.58
CA THR A 8 28.33 -13.70 -55.33
C THR A 8 28.61 -12.85 -54.11
N GLY A 9 29.50 -11.86 -54.19
CA GLY A 9 29.75 -10.87 -53.12
C GLY A 9 28.51 -10.01 -52.81
N ALA A 10 27.80 -9.55 -53.88
CA ALA A 10 26.56 -8.79 -53.67
C ALA A 10 25.42 -9.62 -53.04
N LEU A 11 25.30 -10.88 -53.42
CA LEU A 11 24.32 -11.80 -52.78
C LEU A 11 24.63 -12.08 -51.32
N ILE A 12 25.88 -12.28 -50.96
CA ILE A 12 26.29 -12.48 -49.56
C ILE A 12 26.03 -11.19 -48.74
N MET A 13 26.39 -10.03 -49.28
CA MET A 13 26.13 -8.75 -48.60
C MET A 13 24.64 -8.49 -48.39
N SER A 14 23.78 -8.78 -49.39
CA SER A 14 22.34 -8.66 -49.24
C SER A 14 21.77 -9.64 -48.18
N GLY A 15 22.27 -10.86 -48.15
CA GLY A 15 21.89 -11.86 -47.13
C GLY A 15 22.25 -11.40 -45.71
N VAL A 16 23.45 -10.85 -45.51
CA VAL A 16 23.87 -10.32 -44.21
C VAL A 16 23.00 -9.11 -43.79
N ILE A 17 22.68 -8.20 -44.71
CA ILE A 17 21.80 -7.06 -44.41
C ILE A 17 20.41 -7.54 -43.96
N VAL A 18 19.82 -8.51 -44.67
CA VAL A 18 18.51 -9.09 -44.30
C VAL A 18 18.55 -9.74 -42.90
N VAL A 19 19.58 -10.47 -42.57
CA VAL A 19 19.73 -11.08 -41.25
C VAL A 19 19.86 -10.01 -40.15
N ILE A 20 20.61 -8.95 -40.40
CA ILE A 20 20.74 -7.84 -39.44
C ILE A 20 19.38 -7.15 -39.24
N VAL A 21 18.64 -6.86 -40.31
CA VAL A 21 17.31 -6.24 -40.24
C VAL A 21 16.35 -7.13 -39.46
N LEU A 22 16.32 -8.42 -39.74
CA LEU A 22 15.50 -9.37 -38.98
C LEU A 22 15.88 -9.42 -37.52
N ALA A 23 17.16 -9.45 -37.17
CA ALA A 23 17.64 -9.44 -35.79
C ALA A 23 17.20 -8.15 -35.05
N VAL A 24 17.30 -7.00 -35.72
CA VAL A 24 16.84 -5.72 -35.16
C VAL A 24 15.33 -5.71 -34.96
N LEU A 25 14.55 -6.23 -35.89
CA LEU A 25 13.09 -6.34 -35.76
C LEU A 25 12.69 -7.27 -34.60
N CYS A 26 13.34 -8.42 -34.45
CA CYS A 26 13.11 -9.33 -33.32
C CYS A 26 13.49 -8.67 -31.98
N ALA A 27 14.59 -7.92 -31.92
CA ALA A 27 15.03 -7.21 -30.72
C ALA A 27 14.13 -5.99 -30.37
N SER A 28 13.31 -5.54 -31.32
CA SER A 28 12.39 -4.42 -31.13
C SER A 28 11.14 -4.80 -30.35
N ILE A 29 10.72 -6.07 -30.38
CA ILE A 29 9.47 -6.54 -29.77
C ILE A 29 9.74 -7.00 -28.35
N PHE A 30 8.88 -6.57 -27.42
CA PHE A 30 8.89 -7.04 -26.04
C PHE A 30 7.46 -7.18 -25.49
N ILE A 31 7.29 -8.01 -24.48
CA ILE A 31 6.01 -8.31 -23.84
C ILE A 31 6.03 -7.77 -22.43
N VAL A 32 4.99 -7.03 -22.06
CA VAL A 32 4.75 -6.57 -20.69
C VAL A 32 3.70 -7.50 -20.05
N PRO A 33 4.03 -8.17 -18.94
CA PRO A 33 3.08 -9.02 -18.21
C PRO A 33 1.93 -8.22 -17.61
N GLN A 34 0.84 -8.90 -17.28
CA GLN A 34 -0.30 -8.31 -16.56
C GLN A 34 0.16 -7.77 -15.19
N GLN A 35 -0.48 -6.65 -14.78
CA GLN A 35 -0.17 -5.96 -13.51
C GLN A 35 1.28 -5.45 -13.41
N GLN A 36 1.91 -5.18 -14.54
CA GLN A 36 3.18 -4.48 -14.62
C GLN A 36 3.08 -3.30 -15.58
N ALA A 37 3.88 -2.27 -15.33
CA ALA A 37 4.10 -1.15 -16.22
C ALA A 37 5.61 -0.96 -16.42
N TYR A 38 6.03 -0.84 -17.68
CA TYR A 38 7.44 -0.62 -18.03
C TYR A 38 7.64 0.83 -18.43
N ILE A 39 8.59 1.48 -17.78
CA ILE A 39 8.99 2.85 -18.13
C ILE A 39 10.11 2.77 -19.16
N ILE A 40 9.87 3.41 -20.30
CA ILE A 40 10.82 3.48 -21.41
C ILE A 40 11.45 4.85 -21.43
N GLU A 41 12.76 4.87 -21.38
CA GLU A 41 13.59 6.05 -21.57
C GLU A 41 14.23 6.03 -22.97
N ARG A 42 14.35 7.21 -23.56
CA ARG A 42 15.06 7.45 -24.79
C ARG A 42 16.23 8.38 -24.53
N PHE A 43 17.45 7.89 -24.73
CA PHE A 43 18.68 8.64 -24.40
C PHE A 43 18.70 9.19 -22.96
N GLY A 44 18.18 8.39 -21.98
CA GLY A 44 18.14 8.81 -20.57
C GLY A 44 17.00 9.76 -20.21
N LYS A 45 16.11 10.12 -21.14
CA LYS A 45 14.94 10.94 -20.90
C LYS A 45 13.68 10.10 -20.94
N TYR A 46 12.74 10.36 -20.01
CA TYR A 46 11.42 9.75 -20.03
C TYR A 46 10.75 9.91 -21.40
N ASN A 47 10.26 8.81 -21.96
CA ASN A 47 9.56 8.80 -23.23
C ASN A 47 8.10 8.37 -23.05
N LYS A 48 7.85 7.17 -22.51
CA LYS A 48 6.50 6.63 -22.34
C LYS A 48 6.43 5.51 -21.31
N VAL A 49 5.22 5.22 -20.81
CA VAL A 49 4.88 4.04 -20.03
C VAL A 49 4.16 3.03 -20.92
N GLN A 50 4.51 1.76 -20.81
CA GLN A 50 3.85 0.66 -21.50
C GLN A 50 3.23 -0.30 -20.49
N PHE A 51 1.93 -0.54 -20.65
CA PHE A 51 1.15 -1.47 -19.85
C PHE A 51 1.14 -2.87 -20.46
N ALA A 52 0.43 -3.81 -19.84
CA ALA A 52 0.34 -5.19 -20.29
C ALA A 52 0.01 -5.31 -21.78
N GLY A 53 0.76 -6.15 -22.48
CA GLY A 53 0.60 -6.40 -23.92
C GLY A 53 1.92 -6.51 -24.67
N ILE A 54 1.81 -6.60 -25.99
CA ILE A 54 2.95 -6.64 -26.91
C ILE A 54 3.26 -5.22 -27.35
N HIS A 55 4.52 -4.82 -27.20
CA HIS A 55 4.99 -3.48 -27.55
C HIS A 55 6.28 -3.53 -28.37
N ALA A 56 6.53 -2.43 -29.08
CA ALA A 56 7.77 -2.23 -29.81
C ALA A 56 8.58 -1.08 -29.21
N LYS A 57 9.90 -1.27 -29.18
CA LYS A 57 10.92 -0.27 -28.83
C LYS A 57 11.95 -0.17 -29.92
N ILE A 58 12.63 0.95 -30.02
CA ILE A 58 13.76 1.11 -30.95
C ILE A 58 15.00 0.56 -30.26
N PRO A 59 15.61 -0.54 -30.76
CA PRO A 59 16.84 -1.07 -30.19
C PRO A 59 17.94 -0.01 -30.18
N PHE A 60 18.83 -0.04 -29.20
CA PHE A 60 19.93 0.88 -28.94
C PHE A 60 19.51 2.31 -28.50
N VAL A 61 18.31 2.77 -28.85
CA VAL A 61 17.80 4.12 -28.53
C VAL A 61 16.91 4.10 -27.30
N ASP A 62 15.96 3.14 -27.25
CA ASP A 62 14.99 2.99 -26.19
C ASP A 62 15.49 1.96 -25.15
N ARG A 63 15.53 2.36 -23.88
CA ARG A 63 15.88 1.52 -22.75
C ARG A 63 14.69 1.33 -21.82
N ILE A 64 14.48 0.12 -21.34
CA ILE A 64 13.55 -0.13 -20.22
C ILE A 64 14.27 0.27 -18.94
N SER A 65 13.84 1.37 -18.32
CA SER A 65 14.43 1.92 -17.10
C SER A 65 14.00 1.10 -15.90
N THR A 66 12.71 0.81 -15.79
CA THR A 66 12.18 0.02 -14.68
C THR A 66 10.94 -0.78 -15.08
N LYS A 67 10.67 -1.80 -14.26
CA LYS A 67 9.47 -2.65 -14.33
C LYS A 67 8.67 -2.43 -13.05
N THR A 68 7.68 -1.56 -13.09
CA THR A 68 6.87 -1.18 -11.93
C THR A 68 5.76 -2.20 -11.72
N ASN A 69 5.63 -2.72 -10.49
CA ASN A 69 4.53 -3.59 -10.09
C ASN A 69 3.28 -2.75 -9.78
N MET A 70 2.16 -3.08 -10.43
CA MET A 70 0.87 -2.39 -10.29
C MET A 70 -0.08 -3.09 -9.30
N ARG A 71 0.34 -4.22 -8.72
CA ARG A 71 -0.47 -4.94 -7.73
C ARG A 71 -0.58 -4.15 -6.44
N VAL A 72 -1.65 -4.40 -5.70
CA VAL A 72 -1.81 -3.87 -4.35
C VAL A 72 -0.73 -4.46 -3.45
N SER A 73 -0.02 -3.58 -2.77
CA SER A 73 0.96 -3.91 -1.72
C SER A 73 0.38 -3.54 -0.36
N GLN A 74 0.80 -4.23 0.68
CA GLN A 74 0.39 -3.97 2.05
C GLN A 74 1.60 -3.55 2.88
N LEU A 75 1.39 -2.54 3.71
CA LEU A 75 2.35 -2.06 4.70
C LEU A 75 1.69 -2.14 6.07
N ASN A 76 2.37 -2.77 7.02
CA ASN A 76 2.00 -2.76 8.43
C ASN A 76 2.86 -1.75 9.18
N VAL A 77 2.22 -0.92 9.99
CA VAL A 77 2.84 0.10 10.82
C VAL A 77 2.47 -0.18 12.26
N GLN A 78 3.44 -0.16 13.15
CA GLN A 78 3.25 -0.27 14.58
C GLN A 78 3.83 0.98 15.24
N LEU A 79 3.02 1.64 16.04
CA LEU A 79 3.36 2.90 16.71
C LEU A 79 2.94 2.84 18.17
N GLU A 80 3.82 3.25 19.06
CA GLU A 80 3.48 3.53 20.44
C GLU A 80 3.11 4.99 20.61
N THR A 81 1.95 5.26 21.20
CA THR A 81 1.43 6.60 21.45
C THR A 81 0.62 6.63 22.74
N LYS A 82 0.10 7.81 23.10
CA LYS A 82 -0.62 8.05 24.33
C LYS A 82 -2.01 8.58 24.01
N THR A 83 -3.02 8.04 24.69
CA THR A 83 -4.40 8.53 24.58
C THR A 83 -4.62 9.80 25.41
N LEU A 84 -5.80 10.41 25.27
CA LEU A 84 -6.22 11.61 26.04
C LEU A 84 -6.16 11.35 27.55
N ASP A 85 -6.51 10.16 28.00
CA ASP A 85 -6.51 9.68 29.42
C ASP A 85 -5.12 9.31 29.93
N ASN A 86 -4.07 9.68 29.19
CA ASN A 86 -2.69 9.39 29.55
C ASN A 86 -2.31 7.89 29.56
N VAL A 87 -3.03 7.06 28.86
CA VAL A 87 -2.72 5.62 28.70
C VAL A 87 -1.80 5.41 27.50
N PHE A 88 -0.66 4.73 27.71
CA PHE A 88 0.19 4.30 26.61
C PHE A 88 -0.44 3.12 25.90
N VAL A 89 -0.52 3.21 24.57
CA VAL A 89 -1.09 2.18 23.70
C VAL A 89 -0.16 1.92 22.52
N THR A 90 -0.07 0.67 22.15
CA THR A 90 0.55 0.25 20.89
C THR A 90 -0.54 0.10 19.85
N VAL A 91 -0.49 0.93 18.81
CA VAL A 91 -1.43 0.89 17.69
C VAL A 91 -0.78 0.17 16.53
N VAL A 92 -1.47 -0.84 16.01
CA VAL A 92 -1.07 -1.56 14.79
C VAL A 92 -2.06 -1.22 13.69
N ALA A 93 -1.56 -0.61 12.62
CA ALA A 93 -2.33 -0.27 11.45
C ALA A 93 -1.78 -0.97 10.21
N SER A 94 -2.69 -1.35 9.30
CA SER A 94 -2.36 -1.96 8.03
C SER A 94 -2.93 -1.12 6.90
N THR A 95 -2.07 -0.74 5.95
CA THR A 95 -2.47 0.07 4.80
C THR A 95 -2.15 -0.65 3.50
N GLN A 96 -3.14 -0.71 2.63
CA GLN A 96 -3.02 -1.23 1.29
C GLN A 96 -2.87 -0.08 0.30
N PHE A 97 -1.88 -0.16 -0.56
CA PHE A 97 -1.59 0.87 -1.56
C PHE A 97 -1.14 0.25 -2.88
N ARG A 98 -1.26 1.00 -3.94
CA ARG A 98 -0.78 0.63 -5.28
C ARG A 98 -0.32 1.85 -6.05
N VAL A 99 0.44 1.63 -7.12
CA VAL A 99 0.75 2.69 -8.08
C VAL A 99 -0.50 3.06 -8.87
N ASN A 100 -0.76 4.36 -9.04
CA ASN A 100 -1.83 4.84 -9.91
C ASN A 100 -1.43 4.64 -11.37
N PRO A 101 -2.24 3.92 -12.19
CA PRO A 101 -1.94 3.71 -13.61
C PRO A 101 -1.71 5.00 -14.41
N GLU A 102 -2.35 6.09 -14.05
CA GLU A 102 -2.22 7.37 -14.74
C GLU A 102 -0.89 8.08 -14.43
N ASN A 103 -0.27 7.79 -13.28
CA ASN A 103 0.87 8.52 -12.75
C ASN A 103 2.09 7.62 -12.46
N VAL A 104 2.27 6.55 -13.25
CA VAL A 104 3.39 5.59 -13.05
C VAL A 104 4.75 6.26 -13.15
N ALA A 105 4.90 7.23 -14.06
CA ALA A 105 6.14 7.97 -14.23
C ALA A 105 6.47 8.81 -12.99
N THR A 106 5.50 9.56 -12.47
CA THR A 106 5.62 10.34 -11.23
C THR A 106 6.03 9.43 -10.06
N ALA A 107 5.34 8.27 -9.92
CA ALA A 107 5.64 7.31 -8.85
C ALA A 107 7.07 6.77 -8.88
N TYR A 108 7.66 6.65 -10.06
CA TYR A 108 9.03 6.17 -10.20
C TYR A 108 10.08 7.26 -10.02
N TYR A 109 9.86 8.44 -10.64
CA TYR A 109 10.89 9.48 -10.67
C TYR A 109 10.90 10.37 -9.44
N GLU A 110 9.75 10.57 -8.78
CA GLU A 110 9.65 11.52 -7.66
C GLU A 110 9.80 10.86 -6.29
N LEU A 111 9.51 9.55 -6.17
CA LEU A 111 9.54 8.86 -4.88
C LEU A 111 10.41 7.59 -4.92
N ARG A 112 11.55 7.66 -4.21
CA ARG A 112 12.51 6.56 -4.18
C ARG A 112 12.06 5.39 -3.31
N ASP A 113 11.51 5.70 -2.13
CA ASP A 113 11.04 4.70 -1.16
C ASP A 113 9.58 4.98 -0.77
N PRO A 114 8.62 4.45 -1.54
CA PRO A 114 7.21 4.66 -1.26
C PRO A 114 6.73 4.01 0.04
N ALA A 115 7.33 2.88 0.44
CA ALA A 115 6.95 2.19 1.67
C ALA A 115 7.42 2.97 2.90
N GLY A 116 8.64 3.48 2.90
CA GLY A 116 9.17 4.32 3.96
C GLY A 116 8.42 5.63 4.10
N GLN A 117 8.11 6.28 2.98
CA GLN A 117 7.33 7.53 2.99
C GLN A 117 5.89 7.31 3.51
N LEU A 118 5.23 6.27 3.02
CA LEU A 118 3.90 5.89 3.49
C LEU A 118 3.89 5.59 4.99
N ARG A 119 4.91 4.88 5.48
CA ARG A 119 5.08 4.61 6.92
C ARG A 119 5.14 5.89 7.71
N SER A 120 5.99 6.84 7.31
CA SER A 120 6.16 8.12 7.99
C SER A 120 4.86 8.93 8.05
N TYR A 121 4.12 8.99 6.95
CA TYR A 121 2.81 9.66 6.92
C TYR A 121 1.76 8.95 7.79
N MET A 122 1.77 7.62 7.80
CA MET A 122 0.88 6.84 8.66
C MET A 122 1.18 7.08 10.14
N GLU A 123 2.46 7.06 10.53
CA GLU A 123 2.88 7.31 11.90
C GLU A 123 2.50 8.72 12.36
N ASP A 124 2.69 9.73 11.51
CA ASP A 124 2.34 11.11 11.81
C ASP A 124 0.81 11.28 11.97
N ALA A 125 0.03 10.74 11.03
CA ALA A 125 -1.42 10.81 11.09
C ALA A 125 -1.99 10.09 12.34
N LEU A 126 -1.48 8.91 12.68
CA LEU A 126 -1.90 8.17 13.88
C LEU A 126 -1.48 8.89 15.15
N ARG A 127 -0.26 9.45 15.20
CA ARG A 127 0.26 10.22 16.34
C ARG A 127 -0.54 11.50 16.58
N SER A 128 -1.18 12.04 15.54
CA SER A 128 -2.07 13.19 15.65
C SER A 128 -3.50 12.81 16.07
N ALA A 129 -4.01 11.67 15.58
CA ALA A 129 -5.40 11.27 15.79
C ALA A 129 -5.65 10.62 17.16
N ILE A 130 -4.78 9.72 17.61
CA ILE A 130 -5.00 8.91 18.82
C ILE A 130 -5.00 9.75 20.10
N PRO A 131 -4.10 10.74 20.31
CA PRO A 131 -4.11 11.54 21.53
C PRO A 131 -5.34 12.43 21.74
N ALA A 132 -6.14 12.63 20.72
CA ALA A 132 -7.40 13.35 20.80
C ALA A 132 -8.57 12.52 21.35
N LEU A 133 -8.36 11.21 21.55
CA LEU A 133 -9.38 10.23 21.95
C LEU A 133 -9.05 9.60 23.30
N SER A 134 -10.09 9.31 24.10
CA SER A 134 -9.96 8.42 25.24
C SER A 134 -9.66 6.99 24.76
N LEU A 135 -9.21 6.12 25.65
CA LEU A 135 -8.95 4.72 25.31
C LEU A 135 -10.22 4.04 24.80
N ASP A 136 -11.35 4.24 25.47
CA ASP A 136 -12.65 3.68 25.08
C ASP A 136 -13.13 4.22 23.73
N ASP A 137 -12.97 5.52 23.47
CA ASP A 137 -13.29 6.13 22.19
C ASP A 137 -12.39 5.61 21.07
N ALA A 138 -11.10 5.41 21.33
CA ALA A 138 -10.15 4.87 20.37
C ALA A 138 -10.56 3.45 19.93
N PHE A 139 -11.06 2.62 20.84
CA PHE A 139 -11.63 1.30 20.51
C PHE A 139 -12.95 1.39 19.75
N ALA A 140 -13.89 2.23 20.24
CA ALA A 140 -15.22 2.36 19.66
C ALA A 140 -15.20 2.97 18.24
N ARG A 141 -14.29 3.91 17.99
CA ARG A 141 -14.21 4.70 16.76
C ARG A 141 -12.98 4.38 15.90
N LYS A 142 -12.37 3.22 16.10
CA LYS A 142 -11.17 2.80 15.35
C LYS A 142 -11.33 2.88 13.83
N ASP A 143 -12.55 2.60 13.34
CA ASP A 143 -12.84 2.62 11.90
C ASP A 143 -12.94 4.05 11.37
N ASP A 144 -13.47 5.00 12.16
CA ASP A 144 -13.49 6.42 11.83
C ASP A 144 -12.06 6.98 11.75
N VAL A 145 -11.24 6.64 12.76
CA VAL A 145 -9.82 7.02 12.77
C VAL A 145 -9.08 6.45 11.56
N ALA A 146 -9.32 5.18 11.23
CA ALA A 146 -8.72 4.56 10.05
C ALA A 146 -9.13 5.27 8.76
N PHE A 147 -10.37 5.71 8.66
CA PHE A 147 -10.88 6.46 7.51
C PHE A 147 -10.24 7.85 7.40
N ASP A 148 -10.13 8.59 8.50
CA ASP A 148 -9.50 9.93 8.52
C ASP A 148 -8.01 9.84 8.18
N VAL A 149 -7.30 8.86 8.74
CA VAL A 149 -5.90 8.56 8.40
C VAL A 149 -5.77 8.21 6.92
N GLN A 150 -6.65 7.33 6.40
CA GLN A 150 -6.64 6.97 4.97
C GLN A 150 -6.82 8.20 4.08
N LYS A 151 -7.73 9.11 4.43
CA LYS A 151 -8.01 10.33 3.67
C LYS A 151 -6.79 11.27 3.65
N THR A 152 -6.18 11.50 4.81
CA THR A 152 -5.02 12.38 4.96
C THR A 152 -3.81 11.81 4.22
N VAL A 153 -3.45 10.56 4.51
CA VAL A 153 -2.30 9.88 3.90
C VAL A 153 -2.53 9.66 2.40
N GLY A 154 -3.77 9.36 2.01
CA GLY A 154 -4.14 9.17 0.62
C GLY A 154 -3.92 10.43 -0.22
N ALA A 155 -4.25 11.62 0.32
CA ALA A 155 -4.03 12.89 -0.35
C ALA A 155 -2.54 13.18 -0.57
N GLU A 156 -1.70 12.89 0.43
CA GLU A 156 -0.24 13.09 0.32
C GLU A 156 0.40 12.08 -0.66
N MET A 157 0.03 10.80 -0.57
CA MET A 157 0.59 9.76 -1.46
C MET A 157 0.11 9.92 -2.91
N ALA A 158 -1.07 10.50 -3.14
CA ALA A 158 -1.58 10.79 -4.49
C ALA A 158 -0.69 11.75 -5.26
N ARG A 159 -0.03 12.70 -4.59
CA ARG A 159 0.95 13.64 -5.20
C ARG A 159 2.11 12.92 -5.85
N PHE A 160 2.51 11.79 -5.28
CA PHE A 160 3.59 10.94 -5.79
C PHE A 160 3.10 9.81 -6.69
N GLY A 161 1.84 9.85 -7.13
CA GLY A 161 1.29 8.84 -8.05
C GLY A 161 0.95 7.50 -7.40
N PHE A 162 0.71 7.48 -6.08
CA PHE A 162 0.24 6.29 -5.36
C PHE A 162 -1.22 6.46 -4.91
N THR A 163 -1.97 5.37 -4.94
CA THR A 163 -3.34 5.33 -4.41
C THR A 163 -3.38 4.45 -3.17
N VAL A 164 -3.80 5.03 -2.05
CA VAL A 164 -4.13 4.28 -0.84
C VAL A 164 -5.52 3.66 -1.03
N VAL A 165 -5.58 2.33 -1.02
CA VAL A 165 -6.81 1.57 -1.29
C VAL A 165 -7.64 1.47 -0.02
N LYS A 166 -7.01 1.04 1.08
CA LYS A 166 -7.67 0.87 2.37
C LYS A 166 -6.66 0.95 3.51
N THR A 167 -7.08 1.59 4.60
CA THR A 167 -6.36 1.60 5.86
C THR A 167 -7.24 0.98 6.94
N LEU A 168 -6.65 0.16 7.81
CA LEU A 168 -7.30 -0.53 8.91
C LEU A 168 -6.45 -0.41 10.15
N ILE A 169 -7.07 -0.12 11.29
CA ILE A 169 -6.44 -0.31 12.60
C ILE A 169 -6.75 -1.73 13.04
N THR A 170 -5.72 -2.56 13.12
CA THR A 170 -5.86 -3.99 13.40
C THR A 170 -5.80 -4.29 14.90
N ALA A 171 -5.05 -3.50 15.66
CA ALA A 171 -4.97 -3.63 17.10
C ALA A 171 -4.70 -2.26 17.76
N ILE A 172 -5.23 -2.10 18.98
CA ILE A 172 -4.90 -1.04 19.92
C ILE A 172 -4.65 -1.73 21.25
N ASP A 173 -3.40 -1.92 21.62
CA ASP A 173 -3.01 -2.67 22.80
C ASP A 173 -2.52 -1.72 23.89
N PRO A 174 -3.26 -1.57 25.00
CA PRO A 174 -2.80 -0.81 26.15
C PRO A 174 -1.69 -1.58 26.88
N SER A 175 -0.92 -0.88 27.72
CA SER A 175 0.12 -1.51 28.52
C SER A 175 -0.46 -2.65 29.39
N PRO A 176 0.32 -3.71 29.69
CA PRO A 176 -0.14 -4.87 30.46
C PRO A 176 -0.76 -4.50 31.82
N GLN A 177 -0.22 -3.46 32.48
CA GLN A 177 -0.74 -2.97 33.76
C GLN A 177 -2.14 -2.36 33.62
N VAL A 178 -2.36 -1.56 32.57
CA VAL A 178 -3.67 -0.97 32.30
C VAL A 178 -4.68 -2.04 31.91
N LYS A 179 -4.29 -3.01 31.10
CA LYS A 179 -5.14 -4.15 30.73
C LYS A 179 -5.60 -4.93 31.96
N SER A 180 -4.69 -5.25 32.87
CA SER A 180 -5.00 -5.93 34.15
C SER A 180 -5.93 -5.10 35.03
N ALA A 181 -5.74 -3.77 35.11
CA ALA A 181 -6.62 -2.89 35.86
C ALA A 181 -8.03 -2.83 35.25
N MET A 182 -8.14 -2.74 33.94
CA MET A 182 -9.43 -2.76 33.22
C MET A 182 -10.17 -4.09 33.40
N ASP A 183 -9.46 -5.22 33.34
CA ASP A 183 -10.04 -6.54 33.59
C ASP A 183 -10.62 -6.63 35.01
N SER A 184 -9.92 -6.09 36.01
CA SER A 184 -10.38 -6.06 37.41
C SER A 184 -11.63 -5.17 37.58
N ILE A 185 -11.65 -3.99 36.96
CA ILE A 185 -12.81 -3.07 36.97
C ILE A 185 -14.00 -3.73 36.31
N ASN A 186 -13.82 -4.35 35.14
CA ASN A 186 -14.87 -5.04 34.41
C ASN A 186 -15.44 -6.23 35.20
N ALA A 187 -14.59 -7.00 35.89
CA ALA A 187 -15.01 -8.08 36.79
C ALA A 187 -15.88 -7.55 37.93
N ALA A 188 -15.44 -6.48 38.60
CA ALA A 188 -16.21 -5.85 39.68
C ALA A 188 -17.55 -5.27 39.21
N GLN A 189 -17.58 -4.68 38.04
CA GLN A 189 -18.83 -4.14 37.45
C GLN A 189 -19.82 -5.27 37.13
N ARG A 190 -19.35 -6.38 36.53
CA ARG A 190 -20.20 -7.55 36.24
C ARG A 190 -20.75 -8.19 37.52
N GLU A 191 -19.93 -8.27 38.57
CA GLU A 191 -20.37 -8.78 39.86
C GLU A 191 -21.45 -7.90 40.52
N LYS A 192 -21.25 -6.57 40.49
CA LYS A 192 -22.24 -5.58 40.93
C LYS A 192 -23.56 -5.71 40.16
N GLU A 193 -23.51 -5.82 38.85
CA GLU A 193 -24.67 -6.00 37.99
C GLU A 193 -25.41 -7.31 38.31
N ALA A 194 -24.68 -8.43 38.41
CA ALA A 194 -25.25 -9.71 38.77
C ALA A 194 -25.90 -9.69 40.17
N THR A 195 -25.31 -9.01 41.14
CA THR A 195 -25.86 -8.86 42.49
C THR A 195 -27.14 -8.02 42.46
N ARG A 196 -27.16 -6.94 41.71
CA ARG A 196 -28.35 -6.09 41.50
C ARG A 196 -29.47 -6.89 40.87
N GLN A 197 -29.22 -7.61 39.80
CA GLN A 197 -30.25 -8.45 39.14
C GLN A 197 -30.79 -9.55 40.06
N ARG A 198 -29.90 -10.20 40.89
CA ARG A 198 -30.35 -11.18 41.88
C ARG A 198 -31.25 -10.55 42.95
N ALA A 199 -30.88 -9.35 43.45
CA ALA A 199 -31.70 -8.63 44.43
C ALA A 199 -33.07 -8.23 43.87
N GLU A 200 -33.10 -7.78 42.62
CA GLU A 200 -34.34 -7.41 41.92
C GLU A 200 -35.23 -8.61 41.64
N ALA A 201 -34.66 -9.74 41.24
CA ALA A 201 -35.39 -11.00 41.06
C ALA A 201 -36.00 -11.49 42.38
N GLN A 202 -35.27 -11.41 43.50
CA GLN A 202 -35.74 -11.77 44.84
C GLN A 202 -36.89 -10.82 45.30
N ARG A 203 -36.81 -9.54 44.98
CA ARG A 203 -37.85 -8.56 45.29
C ARG A 203 -39.14 -8.86 44.52
N ILE A 204 -39.04 -9.18 43.21
CA ILE A 204 -40.21 -9.57 42.38
C ILE A 204 -40.85 -10.86 42.90
N GLN A 205 -40.04 -11.86 43.29
CA GLN A 205 -40.53 -13.11 43.85
C GLN A 205 -41.27 -12.92 45.19
N LYS A 206 -40.82 -11.97 46.04
CA LYS A 206 -41.51 -11.64 47.31
C LYS A 206 -42.85 -10.92 47.07
N ILE A 207 -42.93 -10.02 46.09
CA ILE A 207 -44.14 -9.29 45.77
C ILE A 207 -45.20 -10.21 45.13
N GLY A 208 -44.81 -11.19 44.32
CA GLY A 208 -45.71 -12.15 43.69
C GLY A 208 -46.23 -13.27 44.58
N ARG A 209 -45.79 -13.34 45.87
CA ARG A 209 -46.23 -14.30 46.86
C ARG A 209 -47.09 -13.68 47.99
N ALA A 210 -47.32 -12.39 47.98
CA ALA A 210 -48.25 -11.65 48.82
C ALA A 210 -49.56 -11.38 48.11
#